data_e291edd8b03403e281625a6a2088a577
#
_entry.id   e291edd8b03403e281625a6a2088a577
#
_cell.length_a   1.000
_cell.length_b   1.000
_cell.length_c   1.000
_cell.angle_alpha   90.00
_cell.angle_beta   90.00
_cell.angle_gamma   90.00
#
_symmetry.space_group_name_H-M   'P 1'
#
loop_
_entity.id
_entity.type
_entity.pdbx_description
1 polymer ?
#
loop_
_entity_poly.entity_id
_entity_poly.type
_entity_poly.pdbx_seq_one_letter_code
_entity_poly.pdbx_strand_id
1 'polypeptide(L)'
;MNDMQIHVAADSNIGLRRRANQDSFIIDDGVFLVCDGMGGGVGGQRASSAAVNRFETLASRFSRSRTTIGHTIDLAQADVLAIGQELGGVSGTTVTGLIAPGRIERDAPGDGALEI
;
A
#
# COMPACT_ATOMS: atom_id res chain seq x y z
N MET A 1 24.73 -19.14 -0.12
CA MET A 1 23.37 -18.62 -0.08
C MET A 1 23.04 -17.95 -1.39
N ASN A 2 21.89 -18.20 -1.90
CA ASN A 2 21.47 -17.58 -3.16
C ASN A 2 21.02 -16.16 -2.94
N ASP A 3 21.53 -15.30 -3.77
CA ASP A 3 21.03 -13.94 -3.79
C ASP A 3 19.67 -13.89 -4.46
N MET A 4 18.77 -13.16 -3.89
CA MET A 4 17.46 -12.94 -4.46
C MET A 4 17.36 -11.49 -4.90
N GLN A 5 17.02 -11.31 -6.14
CA GLN A 5 16.73 -10.00 -6.67
C GLN A 5 15.23 -9.84 -6.91
N ILE A 6 14.70 -8.72 -6.48
CA ILE A 6 13.30 -8.42 -6.71
C ILE A 6 13.22 -7.23 -7.64
N HIS A 7 12.55 -7.44 -8.75
CA HIS A 7 12.22 -6.38 -9.69
C HIS A 7 10.75 -6.06 -9.51
N VAL A 8 10.47 -4.81 -9.17
CA VAL A 8 9.11 -4.39 -8.88
C VAL A 8 8.74 -3.27 -9.84
N ALA A 9 7.59 -3.44 -10.43
CA ALA A 9 6.96 -2.39 -11.22
C ALA A 9 5.50 -2.28 -10.82
N ALA A 10 5.00 -1.07 -10.74
CA ALA A 10 3.61 -0.84 -10.48
C ALA A 10 3.12 0.33 -11.33
N ASP A 11 1.90 0.21 -11.75
CA ASP A 11 1.22 1.23 -12.52
C ASP A 11 -0.17 1.42 -11.95
N SER A 12 -0.49 2.66 -11.65
CA SER A 12 -1.81 3.04 -11.24
C SER A 12 -2.24 4.17 -12.14
N ASN A 13 -3.25 3.93 -12.95
CA ASN A 13 -3.69 4.93 -13.90
C ASN A 13 -5.20 4.98 -14.01
N ILE A 14 -5.70 6.13 -14.35
CA ILE A 14 -7.10 6.32 -14.67
C ILE A 14 -7.43 5.65 -15.99
N GLY A 15 -6.50 5.73 -16.92
CA GLY A 15 -6.59 5.11 -18.22
C GLY A 15 -7.80 5.57 -19.01
N LEU A 16 -8.18 4.75 -19.98
CA LEU A 16 -9.31 5.04 -20.85
C LEU A 16 -10.64 4.51 -20.29
N ARG A 17 -10.61 3.82 -19.17
CA ARG A 17 -11.74 3.05 -18.66
C ARG A 17 -12.48 3.70 -17.52
N ARG A 18 -11.84 4.62 -16.80
CA ARG A 18 -12.40 5.19 -15.57
C ARG A 18 -12.17 6.68 -15.53
N ARG A 19 -13.07 7.37 -14.86
CA ARG A 19 -12.91 8.79 -14.57
C ARG A 19 -11.98 9.04 -13.41
N ALA A 20 -11.89 8.08 -12.48
CA ALA A 20 -11.03 8.16 -11.31
C ALA A 20 -10.45 6.78 -11.06
N ASN A 21 -9.16 6.76 -10.74
CA ASN A 21 -8.48 5.55 -10.32
C ASN A 21 -8.62 5.44 -8.81
N GLN A 22 -9.29 4.37 -8.35
CA GLN A 22 -9.49 4.11 -6.93
C GLN A 22 -8.37 3.26 -6.32
N ASP A 23 -7.39 2.88 -7.13
CA ASP A 23 -6.28 2.08 -6.69
C ASP A 23 -5.14 2.96 -6.20
N SER A 24 -4.44 2.49 -5.19
CA SER A 24 -3.22 3.10 -4.69
C SER A 24 -2.19 2.01 -4.42
N PHE A 25 -0.92 2.36 -4.44
CA PHE A 25 0.12 1.36 -4.22
C PHE A 25 1.32 1.94 -3.47
N ILE A 26 2.11 1.04 -2.91
CA ILE A 26 3.40 1.34 -2.28
C ILE A 26 4.45 0.42 -2.86
N ILE A 27 5.58 0.98 -3.24
CA ILE A 27 6.80 0.25 -3.50
C ILE A 27 7.91 0.96 -2.73
N ASP A 28 8.20 0.50 -1.53
CA ASP A 28 9.17 1.17 -0.67
C ASP A 28 9.74 0.20 0.35
N ASP A 29 11.06 0.10 0.39
CA ASP A 29 11.82 -0.59 1.42
C ASP A 29 11.27 -1.95 1.88
N GLY A 30 10.84 -2.76 0.94
CA GLY A 30 10.31 -4.08 1.26
C GLY A 30 8.82 -4.12 1.53
N VAL A 31 8.12 -3.02 1.31
CA VAL A 31 6.66 -2.98 1.35
C VAL A 31 6.15 -2.81 -0.07
N PHE A 32 5.45 -3.83 -0.56
CA PHE A 32 4.95 -3.89 -1.94
C PHE A 32 3.46 -4.18 -1.87
N LEU A 33 2.64 -3.15 -1.84
CA LEU A 33 1.21 -3.30 -1.63
C LEU A 33 0.41 -2.58 -2.70
N VAL A 34 -0.71 -3.18 -3.04
CA VAL A 34 -1.74 -2.57 -3.87
C VAL A 34 -3.03 -2.51 -3.07
N CYS A 35 -3.64 -1.36 -3.06
CA CYS A 35 -4.91 -1.12 -2.39
C CYS A 35 -5.94 -0.74 -3.44
N ASP A 36 -6.95 -1.58 -3.62
CA ASP A 36 -8.04 -1.37 -4.57
C ASP A 36 -9.25 -0.84 -3.80
N GLY A 37 -9.55 0.43 -4.00
CA GLY A 37 -10.62 1.11 -3.29
C GLY A 37 -11.99 0.78 -3.84
N MET A 38 -12.97 0.73 -2.95
CA MET A 38 -14.37 0.52 -3.28
C MET A 38 -15.25 1.47 -2.47
N GLY A 39 -16.44 1.73 -2.95
CA GLY A 39 -17.35 2.70 -2.33
C GLY A 39 -17.70 3.83 -3.28
N GLY A 40 -17.38 3.68 -4.55
CA GLY A 40 -17.68 4.63 -5.62
C GLY A 40 -16.88 5.92 -5.56
N GLY A 41 -16.37 6.36 -6.70
CA GLY A 41 -15.76 7.69 -6.85
C GLY A 41 -14.75 8.05 -5.77
N VAL A 42 -15.00 9.16 -5.09
CA VAL A 42 -14.11 9.73 -4.09
C VAL A 42 -13.94 8.81 -2.87
N GLY A 43 -14.97 8.07 -2.49
CA GLY A 43 -14.90 7.19 -1.32
C GLY A 43 -13.86 6.10 -1.46
N GLY A 44 -13.84 5.39 -2.59
CA GLY A 44 -12.86 4.35 -2.83
C GLY A 44 -11.45 4.90 -2.97
N GLN A 45 -11.29 6.03 -3.64
CA GLN A 45 -9.99 6.67 -3.80
C GLN A 45 -9.42 7.11 -2.44
N ARG A 46 -10.24 7.73 -1.61
CA ARG A 46 -9.81 8.16 -0.28
C ARG A 46 -9.47 6.98 0.61
N ALA A 47 -10.24 5.90 0.52
CA ALA A 47 -10.00 4.69 1.32
C ALA A 47 -8.66 4.04 0.96
N SER A 48 -8.37 3.85 -0.32
CA SER A 48 -7.10 3.27 -0.73
C SER A 48 -5.92 4.16 -0.39
N SER A 49 -6.05 5.47 -0.54
CA SER A 49 -5.02 6.44 -0.16
C SER A 49 -4.76 6.43 1.34
N ALA A 50 -5.81 6.35 2.15
CA ALA A 50 -5.67 6.29 3.61
C ALA A 50 -4.92 5.03 4.05
N ALA A 51 -5.23 3.88 3.45
CA ALA A 51 -4.52 2.64 3.73
C ALA A 51 -3.05 2.76 3.35
N VAL A 52 -2.75 3.26 2.15
CA VAL A 52 -1.37 3.48 1.70
C VAL A 52 -0.61 4.37 2.67
N ASN A 53 -1.21 5.46 3.13
CA ASN A 53 -0.56 6.36 4.08
C ASN A 53 -0.17 5.66 5.38
N ARG A 54 -1.01 4.79 5.90
CA ARG A 54 -0.67 4.02 7.10
C ARG A 54 0.47 3.03 6.84
N PHE A 55 0.44 2.34 5.72
CA PHE A 55 1.48 1.36 5.39
C PHE A 55 2.81 2.02 5.00
N GLU A 56 2.82 3.25 4.52
CA GLU A 56 4.05 3.99 4.31
C GLU A 56 4.85 4.17 5.60
N THR A 57 4.17 4.39 6.70
CA THR A 57 4.81 4.45 8.01
C THR A 57 5.49 3.13 8.35
N LEU A 58 4.88 2.02 7.98
CA LEU A 58 5.46 0.70 8.19
C LEU A 58 6.74 0.53 7.36
N ALA A 59 6.77 1.05 6.14
CA ALA A 59 7.94 0.96 5.28
C ALA A 59 9.18 1.64 5.87
N SER A 60 9.01 2.63 6.72
CA SER A 60 10.11 3.34 7.36
C SER A 60 10.71 2.58 8.56
N ARG A 61 10.09 1.50 9.01
CA ARG A 61 10.55 0.75 10.18
C ARG A 61 11.62 -0.26 9.78
N PHE A 62 12.63 -0.43 10.64
CA PHE A 62 13.69 -1.41 10.39
C PHE A 62 13.20 -2.85 10.51
N SER A 63 12.19 -3.08 11.32
CA SER A 63 11.64 -4.41 11.56
C SER A 63 10.13 -4.34 11.56
N ARG A 64 9.50 -5.33 10.96
CA ARG A 64 8.06 -5.39 10.81
C ARG A 64 7.57 -6.73 11.28
N SER A 65 7.00 -6.74 12.48
CA SER A 65 6.44 -7.94 13.06
C SER A 65 4.99 -8.11 12.65
N ARG A 66 4.47 -9.30 12.88
CA ARG A 66 3.04 -9.57 12.68
C ARG A 66 2.18 -8.61 13.53
N THR A 67 2.61 -8.33 14.75
CA THR A 67 1.90 -7.40 15.64
C THR A 67 1.89 -5.99 15.08
N THR A 68 3.01 -5.52 14.57
CA THR A 68 3.12 -4.18 13.97
C THR A 68 2.26 -4.08 12.72
N ILE A 69 2.24 -5.12 11.90
CA ILE A 69 1.41 -5.16 10.69
C ILE A 69 -0.06 -5.14 11.08
N GLY A 70 -0.46 -5.94 12.06
CA GLY A 70 -1.84 -5.97 12.55
C GLY A 70 -2.29 -4.61 13.09
N HIS A 71 -1.43 -3.95 13.84
CA HIS A 71 -1.72 -2.61 14.34
C HIS A 71 -1.91 -1.59 13.21
N THR A 72 -1.09 -1.69 12.17
CA THR A 72 -1.22 -0.83 10.98
C THR A 72 -2.55 -1.07 10.28
N ILE A 73 -2.98 -2.31 10.17
CA ILE A 73 -4.28 -2.65 9.60
C ILE A 73 -5.40 -2.04 10.43
N ASP A 74 -5.33 -2.12 11.73
CA ASP A 74 -6.35 -1.53 12.61
C ASP A 74 -6.45 -0.02 12.44
N LEU A 75 -5.32 0.67 12.32
CA LEU A 75 -5.31 2.11 12.07
C LEU A 75 -5.92 2.45 10.70
N ALA A 76 -5.56 1.69 9.68
CA ALA A 76 -6.14 1.88 8.35
C ALA A 76 -7.65 1.64 8.37
N GLN A 77 -8.10 0.61 9.07
CA GLN A 77 -9.52 0.29 9.22
C GLN A 77 -10.28 1.47 9.84
N ALA A 78 -9.73 2.06 10.90
CA ALA A 78 -10.34 3.21 11.55
C ALA A 78 -10.46 4.40 10.60
N ASP A 79 -9.42 4.66 9.82
CA ASP A 79 -9.42 5.76 8.84
C ASP A 79 -10.48 5.54 7.77
N VAL A 80 -10.59 4.33 7.26
CA VAL A 80 -11.55 3.98 6.20
C VAL A 80 -12.98 4.09 6.71
N LEU A 81 -13.25 3.63 7.94
CA LEU A 81 -14.56 3.80 8.56
C LEU A 81 -14.95 5.26 8.71
N ALA A 82 -14.00 6.09 9.13
CA ALA A 82 -14.24 7.53 9.28
C ALA A 82 -14.58 8.18 7.94
N ILE A 83 -13.91 7.77 6.87
CA ILE A 83 -14.19 8.27 5.52
C ILE A 83 -15.63 7.90 5.11
N GLY A 84 -16.04 6.67 5.34
CA GLY A 84 -17.39 6.24 5.02
C GLY A 84 -18.44 7.05 5.78
N GLN A 85 -18.22 7.27 7.05
CA GLN A 85 -19.12 8.09 7.88
C GLN A 85 -19.19 9.54 7.40
N GLU A 86 -18.03 10.13 7.07
CA GLU A 86 -17.98 11.49 6.56
C GLU A 86 -18.77 11.65 5.26
N LEU A 87 -18.68 10.66 4.38
CA LEU A 87 -19.36 10.70 3.09
C LEU A 87 -20.81 10.21 3.14
N GLY A 88 -21.30 9.82 4.31
CA GLY A 88 -22.67 9.36 4.49
C GLY A 88 -22.95 8.00 3.87
N GLY A 89 -21.93 7.16 3.76
CA GLY A 89 -22.07 5.85 3.13
C GLY A 89 -21.01 4.88 3.62
N VAL A 90 -20.67 3.93 2.76
CA VAL A 90 -19.67 2.91 3.03
C VAL A 90 -18.49 3.10 2.07
N SER A 91 -17.30 3.05 2.60
CA SER A 91 -16.10 2.99 1.78
C SER A 91 -15.22 1.84 2.26
N GLY A 92 -14.36 1.36 1.39
CA GLY A 92 -13.49 0.25 1.72
C GLY A 92 -12.31 0.19 0.77
N THR A 93 -11.35 -0.65 1.12
CA THR A 93 -10.23 -0.94 0.25
C THR A 93 -9.73 -2.34 0.52
N THR A 94 -9.21 -2.98 -0.51
CA THR A 94 -8.39 -4.18 -0.34
C THR A 94 -6.97 -3.78 -0.06
N VAL A 95 -6.21 -4.68 0.53
CA VAL A 95 -4.76 -4.55 0.68
C VAL A 95 -4.15 -5.89 0.29
N THR A 96 -3.33 -5.89 -0.73
CA THR A 96 -2.72 -7.12 -1.24
C THR A 96 -1.26 -6.85 -1.56
N GLY A 97 -0.40 -7.78 -1.23
CA GLY A 97 1.01 -7.68 -1.60
C GLY A 97 1.93 -8.41 -0.64
N LEU A 98 3.13 -7.90 -0.51
CA LEU A 98 4.20 -8.48 0.27
C LEU A 98 4.82 -7.45 1.20
N ILE A 99 5.13 -7.88 2.41
CA ILE A 99 5.86 -7.07 3.38
C ILE A 99 7.06 -7.89 3.85
N ALA A 100 8.26 -7.41 3.55
CA ALA A 100 9.48 -8.03 4.05
C ALA A 100 9.60 -7.77 5.56
N PRO A 101 10.17 -8.69 6.33
CA PRO A 101 10.29 -8.53 7.78
C PRO A 101 11.22 -7.39 8.21
N GLY A 102 12.02 -6.90 7.31
CA GLY A 102 12.92 -5.77 7.53
C GLY A 102 13.10 -4.97 6.26
N ARG A 103 13.86 -3.90 6.37
CA ARG A 103 14.16 -3.05 5.22
C ARG A 103 15.04 -3.81 4.22
N ILE A 104 14.87 -3.46 2.95
CA ILE A 104 15.61 -4.05 1.86
C ILE A 104 16.58 -3.02 1.32
N GLU A 105 17.87 -3.39 1.20
CA GLU A 105 18.86 -2.54 0.57
C GLU A 105 18.69 -2.57 -0.94
N ARG A 106 18.85 -1.42 -1.55
CA ARG A 106 18.88 -1.32 -2.99
C ARG A 106 20.29 -1.60 -3.48
N ASP A 107 20.36 -2.19 -4.66
CA ASP A 107 21.59 -2.28 -5.43
C ASP A 107 22.05 -0.90 -5.90
N ALA A 108 23.03 -0.90 -6.78
CA ALA A 108 23.56 0.34 -7.33
C ALA A 108 22.45 1.27 -7.78
N PRO A 109 22.60 2.57 -7.58
CA PRO A 109 21.57 3.53 -7.98
C PRO A 109 21.20 3.39 -9.44
N GLY A 110 19.92 3.35 -9.71
CA GLY A 110 19.38 3.38 -11.06
C GLY A 110 19.15 2.01 -11.70
N ASP A 111 19.50 0.92 -11.06
CA ASP A 111 19.23 -0.40 -11.65
C ASP A 111 17.82 -0.91 -11.39
N GLY A 112 17.12 -0.34 -10.43
CA GLY A 112 15.75 -0.72 -10.12
C GLY A 112 15.57 -2.08 -9.47
N ALA A 113 16.66 -2.74 -9.12
CA ALA A 113 16.62 -4.04 -8.47
C ALA A 113 16.78 -3.89 -6.96
N LEU A 114 16.14 -4.80 -6.23
CA LEU A 114 16.28 -4.92 -4.79
C LEU A 114 16.93 -6.27 -4.48
N GLU A 115 17.86 -6.29 -3.56
CA GLU A 115 18.47 -7.52 -3.06
C GLU A 115 18.01 -7.82 -1.65
N ILE A 116 17.76 -9.09 -1.42
CA ILE A 116 17.38 -9.60 -0.12
C ILE A 116 18.44 -10.52 0.42
#